data_fb3bda72d4712db3b46cdd66e5a44dd1
#
_entry.id   fb3bda72d4712db3b46cdd66e5a44dd1
#
_cell.length_a   1.000
_cell.length_b   1.000
_cell.length_c   1.000
_cell.angle_alpha   90.00
_cell.angle_beta   90.00
_cell.angle_gamma   90.00
#
_symmetry.space_group_name_H-M   'P 1'
#
loop_
_entity.id
_entity.type
_entity.pdbx_description
1 polymer ?
#
loop_
_entity_poly.entity_id
_entity_poly.type
_entity_poly.pdbx_seq_one_letter_code
_entity_poly.pdbx_strand_id
1 'polypeptide(L)'
;PQSEPSFRIMYTSPKDYDSTLKLIRNIVIVDIKDIYTKGTFKYAKDVYASPQMILTIQAPNEEVFEKFVEENKQTIIDFFTRAEMNRQITLLEEKHNNFISNKVDSLFDCDIWIPSELNNSKTGEDFFWASTNTGSADRNFVMYSYPYIDKDTFTKEYFVHKRDSVMKANIPGYKEGVYMSTDSLLTDVRPINVHNDYTMEARGLWRMKGDFMGGPFVSHTRLDQKNQRIITAEIFVYSPDKMKRNLVRQMEASLYTLKLPQEGQQSQIPLGVTREAEPTNK
;
A
#
# COMPACT_ATOMS: atom_id res chain seq x y z
N PRO A 1 7.16 -18.97 2.29
CA PRO A 1 6.15 -17.95 1.97
C PRO A 1 5.54 -18.23 0.61
N GLN A 2 4.24 -18.00 0.47
CA GLN A 2 3.54 -18.16 -0.80
C GLN A 2 3.86 -16.96 -1.70
N SER A 3 4.43 -17.21 -2.87
CA SER A 3 4.64 -16.16 -3.89
C SER A 3 3.33 -15.88 -4.61
N GLU A 4 2.97 -14.60 -4.73
CA GLU A 4 1.77 -14.16 -5.43
C GLU A 4 2.15 -13.18 -6.55
N PRO A 5 1.59 -13.31 -7.78
CA PRO A 5 1.88 -12.38 -8.87
C PRO A 5 1.32 -10.98 -8.54
N SER A 6 2.06 -9.93 -8.89
CA SER A 6 1.63 -8.54 -8.69
C SER A 6 0.35 -8.21 -9.44
N PHE A 7 0.20 -8.71 -10.65
CA PHE A 7 -1.00 -8.55 -11.50
C PHE A 7 -1.36 -9.85 -12.22
N ARG A 8 -2.62 -9.93 -12.64
CA ARG A 8 -3.09 -10.94 -13.59
C ARG A 8 -3.24 -10.23 -14.93
N ILE A 9 -2.54 -10.71 -15.95
CA ILE A 9 -2.56 -10.12 -17.29
C ILE A 9 -3.49 -10.96 -18.17
N MET A 10 -4.35 -10.29 -18.93
CA MET A 10 -5.10 -10.84 -20.06
C MET A 10 -4.66 -10.09 -21.32
N TYR A 11 -4.53 -10.81 -22.41
CA TYR A 11 -4.18 -10.26 -23.71
C TYR A 11 -5.39 -10.33 -24.65
N THR A 12 -5.52 -9.32 -25.52
CA THR A 12 -6.50 -9.31 -26.60
C THR A 12 -5.91 -8.64 -27.85
N SER A 13 -6.40 -9.02 -29.02
CA SER A 13 -6.04 -8.35 -30.26
C SER A 13 -6.83 -7.04 -30.44
N PRO A 14 -6.35 -6.09 -31.28
CA PRO A 14 -7.13 -4.88 -31.58
C PRO A 14 -8.50 -5.18 -32.21
N LYS A 15 -8.67 -6.30 -32.88
CA LYS A 15 -9.94 -6.70 -33.49
C LYS A 15 -10.97 -7.16 -32.46
N ASP A 16 -10.49 -7.76 -31.37
CA ASP A 16 -11.32 -8.30 -30.29
C ASP A 16 -11.47 -7.34 -29.11
N TYR A 17 -10.88 -6.14 -29.22
CA TYR A 17 -10.99 -5.08 -28.22
C TYR A 17 -12.35 -4.37 -28.33
N ASP A 18 -13.38 -5.03 -27.84
CA ASP A 18 -14.78 -4.63 -27.92
C ASP A 18 -15.21 -3.65 -26.80
N SER A 19 -16.49 -3.34 -26.79
CA SER A 19 -17.10 -2.43 -25.79
C SER A 19 -16.99 -2.96 -24.35
N THR A 20 -16.98 -4.29 -24.17
CA THR A 20 -16.88 -4.92 -22.84
C THR A 20 -15.46 -4.81 -22.30
N LEU A 21 -14.44 -5.10 -23.12
CA LEU A 21 -13.04 -5.01 -22.74
C LEU A 21 -12.61 -3.55 -22.49
N LYS A 22 -13.23 -2.59 -23.16
CA LYS A 22 -13.02 -1.15 -22.90
C LYS A 22 -13.42 -0.72 -21.48
N LEU A 23 -14.31 -1.46 -20.81
CA LEU A 23 -14.71 -1.16 -19.43
C LEU A 23 -13.75 -1.72 -18.37
N ILE A 24 -12.71 -2.45 -18.77
CA ILE A 24 -11.68 -2.95 -17.85
C ILE A 24 -10.95 -1.77 -17.21
N ARG A 25 -10.77 -1.82 -15.91
CA ARG A 25 -10.23 -0.73 -15.08
C ARG A 25 -8.78 -0.36 -15.39
N ASN A 26 -7.92 -1.35 -15.67
CA ASN A 26 -6.51 -1.14 -15.98
C ASN A 26 -6.19 -1.75 -17.34
N ILE A 27 -5.77 -0.92 -18.28
CA ILE A 27 -5.51 -1.32 -19.66
C ILE A 27 -4.11 -0.88 -20.04
N VAL A 28 -3.37 -1.77 -20.73
CA VAL A 28 -2.13 -1.42 -21.44
C VAL A 28 -2.43 -1.45 -22.93
N ILE A 29 -2.18 -0.35 -23.61
CA ILE A 29 -2.22 -0.27 -25.07
C ILE A 29 -0.79 -0.27 -25.59
N VAL A 30 -0.49 -1.19 -26.50
CA VAL A 30 0.77 -1.24 -27.24
C VAL A 30 0.56 -0.58 -28.60
N ASP A 31 1.27 0.54 -28.84
CA ASP A 31 1.14 1.33 -30.07
C ASP A 31 2.52 1.41 -30.76
N ILE A 32 2.76 0.47 -31.69
CA ILE A 32 4.01 0.37 -32.45
C ILE A 32 3.78 0.97 -33.84
N LYS A 33 4.50 2.06 -34.13
CA LYS A 33 4.47 2.76 -35.43
C LYS A 33 5.80 3.41 -35.72
N ASP A 34 6.21 3.40 -36.98
CA ASP A 34 7.47 3.97 -37.49
C ASP A 34 7.60 5.49 -37.35
N ILE A 35 6.47 6.18 -37.08
CA ILE A 35 6.45 7.62 -36.79
C ILE A 35 7.04 7.97 -35.42
N TYR A 36 7.21 6.99 -34.52
CA TYR A 36 7.85 7.21 -33.23
C TYR A 36 9.37 7.11 -33.38
N THR A 37 10.10 7.87 -32.58
CA THR A 37 11.57 7.88 -32.60
C THR A 37 12.20 7.10 -31.44
N LYS A 38 11.43 6.81 -30.39
CA LYS A 38 11.87 6.10 -29.18
C LYS A 38 10.68 5.50 -28.42
N GLY A 39 10.98 4.64 -27.45
CA GLY A 39 9.98 4.17 -26.47
C GLY A 39 9.50 5.30 -25.56
N THR A 40 8.21 5.40 -25.33
CA THR A 40 7.60 6.38 -24.43
C THR A 40 6.35 5.83 -23.75
N PHE A 41 5.98 6.43 -22.60
CA PHE A 41 4.72 6.19 -21.91
C PHE A 41 3.82 7.41 -22.02
N LYS A 42 2.53 7.14 -22.15
CA LYS A 42 1.45 8.09 -21.91
C LYS A 42 0.34 7.42 -21.11
N TYR A 43 -0.42 8.15 -20.33
CA TYR A 43 -1.62 7.60 -19.71
C TYR A 43 -2.83 8.50 -19.89
N ALA A 44 -4.00 7.87 -19.93
CA ALA A 44 -5.28 8.52 -19.88
C ALA A 44 -6.12 7.97 -18.71
N LYS A 45 -6.97 8.78 -18.14
CA LYS A 45 -7.83 8.43 -17.02
C LYS A 45 -9.29 8.52 -17.43
N ASP A 46 -10.11 7.54 -17.01
CA ASP A 46 -11.57 7.56 -17.11
C ASP A 46 -12.09 7.75 -18.56
N VAL A 47 -11.48 7.07 -19.54
CA VAL A 47 -11.81 7.22 -20.97
C VAL A 47 -13.12 6.51 -21.34
N TYR A 48 -13.29 5.27 -20.90
CA TYR A 48 -14.46 4.44 -21.23
C TYR A 48 -15.27 4.04 -20.00
N ALA A 49 -14.65 4.12 -18.83
CA ALA A 49 -15.26 3.79 -17.54
C ALA A 49 -14.61 4.63 -16.44
N SER A 50 -15.27 4.76 -15.30
CA SER A 50 -14.67 5.38 -14.11
C SER A 50 -14.87 4.45 -12.89
N PRO A 51 -13.80 4.19 -12.13
CA PRO A 51 -12.41 4.60 -12.35
C PRO A 51 -11.70 3.73 -13.39
N GLN A 52 -10.91 4.35 -14.28
CA GLN A 52 -10.12 3.64 -15.29
C GLN A 52 -8.75 4.27 -15.49
N MET A 53 -7.72 3.46 -15.71
CA MET A 53 -6.38 3.89 -16.10
C MET A 53 -5.94 3.14 -17.36
N ILE A 54 -5.58 3.89 -18.40
CA ILE A 54 -5.04 3.37 -19.65
C ILE A 54 -3.59 3.84 -19.77
N LEU A 55 -2.65 2.91 -19.81
CA LEU A 55 -1.25 3.18 -20.10
C LEU A 55 -0.96 2.82 -21.55
N THR A 56 -0.57 3.80 -22.36
CA THR A 56 -0.13 3.57 -23.75
C THR A 56 1.39 3.54 -23.80
N ILE A 57 1.93 2.45 -24.34
CA ILE A 57 3.37 2.29 -24.60
C ILE A 57 3.58 2.45 -26.09
N GLN A 58 4.33 3.48 -26.48
CA GLN A 58 4.63 3.81 -27.88
C GLN A 58 6.06 3.43 -28.22
N ALA A 59 6.29 2.83 -29.40
CA ALA A 59 7.62 2.49 -29.88
C ALA A 59 7.68 2.49 -31.43
N PRO A 60 8.86 2.72 -32.06
CA PRO A 60 8.98 2.70 -33.50
C PRO A 60 8.87 1.29 -34.12
N ASN A 61 9.28 0.26 -33.39
CA ASN A 61 9.24 -1.14 -33.79
C ASN A 61 9.24 -2.07 -32.58
N GLU A 62 9.11 -3.37 -32.80
CA GLU A 62 9.01 -4.40 -31.76
C GLU A 62 10.29 -4.49 -30.91
N GLU A 63 11.47 -4.42 -31.53
CA GLU A 63 12.77 -4.51 -30.84
C GLU A 63 12.91 -3.38 -29.79
N VAL A 64 12.60 -2.14 -30.19
CA VAL A 64 12.63 -0.99 -29.27
C VAL A 64 11.54 -1.10 -28.19
N PHE A 65 10.37 -1.65 -28.54
CA PHE A 65 9.30 -1.90 -27.58
C PHE A 65 9.74 -2.90 -26.50
N GLU A 66 10.25 -4.06 -26.89
CA GLU A 66 10.70 -5.10 -25.96
C GLU A 66 11.78 -4.58 -25.01
N LYS A 67 12.80 -3.93 -25.57
CA LYS A 67 13.87 -3.31 -24.78
C LYS A 67 13.33 -2.27 -23.80
N PHE A 68 12.45 -1.40 -24.27
CA PHE A 68 11.86 -0.34 -23.45
C PHE A 68 11.02 -0.90 -22.31
N VAL A 69 10.21 -1.93 -22.54
CA VAL A 69 9.42 -2.59 -21.50
C VAL A 69 10.31 -3.27 -20.47
N GLU A 70 11.36 -3.97 -20.90
CA GLU A 70 12.31 -4.63 -19.98
C GLU A 70 13.04 -3.62 -19.09
N GLU A 71 13.51 -2.52 -19.66
CA GLU A 71 14.20 -1.45 -18.92
C GLU A 71 13.27 -0.70 -17.97
N ASN A 72 11.96 -0.67 -18.24
CA ASN A 72 10.96 0.10 -17.50
C ASN A 72 9.91 -0.77 -16.79
N LYS A 73 10.13 -2.06 -16.66
CA LYS A 73 9.15 -2.99 -16.06
C LYS A 73 8.70 -2.57 -14.66
N GLN A 74 9.62 -2.08 -13.83
CA GLN A 74 9.27 -1.62 -12.50
C GLN A 74 8.40 -0.36 -12.54
N THR A 75 8.66 0.57 -13.45
CA THR A 75 7.83 1.78 -13.65
C THR A 75 6.40 1.42 -14.03
N ILE A 76 6.22 0.42 -14.90
CA ILE A 76 4.89 -0.08 -15.31
C ILE A 76 4.15 -0.71 -14.11
N ILE A 77 4.83 -1.54 -13.34
CA ILE A 77 4.27 -2.17 -12.14
C ILE A 77 3.88 -1.10 -11.12
N ASP A 78 4.76 -0.14 -10.86
CA ASP A 78 4.52 0.94 -9.90
C ASP A 78 3.36 1.83 -10.33
N PHE A 79 3.25 2.14 -11.63
CA PHE A 79 2.14 2.93 -12.17
C PHE A 79 0.78 2.32 -11.82
N PHE A 80 0.57 1.04 -12.15
CA PHE A 80 -0.70 0.38 -11.84
C PHE A 80 -0.89 0.10 -10.35
N THR A 81 0.18 -0.14 -9.60
CA THR A 81 0.09 -0.31 -8.15
C THR A 81 -0.38 0.99 -7.50
N ARG A 82 0.18 2.14 -7.89
CA ARG A 82 -0.23 3.46 -7.40
C ARG A 82 -1.65 3.83 -7.83
N ALA A 83 -2.03 3.47 -9.06
CA ALA A 83 -3.40 3.68 -9.55
C ALA A 83 -4.42 2.91 -8.70
N GLU A 84 -4.15 1.64 -8.39
CA GLU A 84 -5.00 0.83 -7.51
C GLU A 84 -4.99 1.35 -6.07
N MET A 85 -3.86 1.83 -5.58
CA MET A 85 -3.74 2.44 -4.26
C MET A 85 -4.58 3.72 -4.16
N ASN A 86 -4.44 4.63 -5.13
CA ASN A 86 -5.25 5.86 -5.19
C ASN A 86 -6.75 5.56 -5.24
N ARG A 87 -7.16 4.52 -5.96
CA ARG A 87 -8.56 4.06 -5.96
C ARG A 87 -9.02 3.62 -4.57
N GLN A 88 -8.18 2.86 -3.85
CA GLN A 88 -8.52 2.45 -2.49
C GLN A 88 -8.59 3.66 -1.54
N ILE A 89 -7.71 4.64 -1.69
CA ILE A 89 -7.74 5.90 -0.92
C ILE A 89 -9.05 6.65 -1.17
N THR A 90 -9.49 6.77 -2.43
CA THR A 90 -10.78 7.41 -2.75
C THR A 90 -11.96 6.67 -2.10
N LEU A 91 -11.96 5.33 -2.10
CA LEU A 91 -13.00 4.56 -1.41
C LEU A 91 -12.97 4.76 0.11
N LEU A 92 -11.80 4.92 0.71
CA LEU A 92 -11.67 5.25 2.13
C LEU A 92 -12.16 6.67 2.44
N GLU A 93 -11.90 7.63 1.55
CA GLU A 93 -12.43 9.00 1.65
C GLU A 93 -13.95 9.01 1.68
N GLU A 94 -14.59 8.25 0.76
CA GLU A 94 -16.04 8.12 0.68
C GLU A 94 -16.62 7.37 1.91
N LYS A 95 -15.93 6.34 2.38
CA LYS A 95 -16.41 5.49 3.46
C LYS A 95 -15.27 4.84 4.26
N HIS A 96 -15.02 5.34 5.46
CA HIS A 96 -14.11 4.76 6.45
C HIS A 96 -14.79 4.60 7.82
N ASN A 97 -14.12 3.99 8.76
CA ASN A 97 -14.62 3.80 10.12
C ASN A 97 -14.33 5.04 10.98
N ASN A 98 -15.27 5.98 11.01
CA ASN A 98 -15.15 7.21 11.81
C ASN A 98 -14.91 6.95 13.31
N PHE A 99 -15.48 5.88 13.86
CA PHE A 99 -15.29 5.55 15.29
C PHE A 99 -13.83 5.17 15.58
N ILE A 100 -13.21 4.39 14.69
CA ILE A 100 -11.81 4.01 14.81
C ILE A 100 -10.89 5.21 14.53
N SER A 101 -11.18 6.01 13.49
CA SER A 101 -10.42 7.23 13.19
C SER A 101 -10.43 8.21 14.37
N ASN A 102 -11.58 8.45 14.99
CA ASN A 102 -11.68 9.31 16.17
C ASN A 102 -10.90 8.76 17.37
N LYS A 103 -10.84 7.43 17.54
CA LYS A 103 -9.99 6.83 18.58
C LYS A 103 -8.51 7.08 18.33
N VAL A 104 -8.06 6.92 17.09
CA VAL A 104 -6.66 7.18 16.70
C VAL A 104 -6.33 8.66 16.91
N ASP A 105 -7.20 9.58 16.49
CA ASP A 105 -7.04 11.01 16.73
C ASP A 105 -6.89 11.33 18.22
N SER A 106 -7.79 10.80 19.05
CA SER A 106 -7.75 11.00 20.51
C SER A 106 -6.47 10.46 21.17
N LEU A 107 -5.86 9.39 20.65
CA LEU A 107 -4.67 8.75 21.22
C LEU A 107 -3.37 9.35 20.70
N PHE A 108 -3.35 9.75 19.42
CA PHE A 108 -2.11 10.07 18.72
C PHE A 108 -2.11 11.47 18.09
N ASP A 109 -3.17 12.27 18.22
CA ASP A 109 -3.30 13.57 17.52
C ASP A 109 -3.02 13.42 16.01
N CYS A 110 -3.53 12.33 15.39
CA CYS A 110 -3.30 11.95 14.00
C CYS A 110 -4.62 11.59 13.32
N ASP A 111 -4.78 11.99 12.06
CA ASP A 111 -5.92 11.57 11.23
C ASP A 111 -5.52 10.40 10.33
N ILE A 112 -6.39 9.39 10.22
CA ILE A 112 -6.22 8.24 9.33
C ILE A 112 -7.55 7.62 8.96
N TRP A 113 -7.70 7.22 7.69
CA TRP A 113 -8.89 6.51 7.23
C TRP A 113 -8.68 5.00 7.26
N ILE A 114 -9.51 4.31 8.00
CA ILE A 114 -9.43 2.87 8.22
C ILE A 114 -10.68 2.21 7.65
N PRO A 115 -10.59 1.06 6.94
CA PRO A 115 -11.74 0.37 6.37
C PRO A 115 -12.85 0.12 7.39
N SER A 116 -14.10 0.32 6.96
CA SER A 116 -15.28 0.25 7.85
C SER A 116 -15.51 -1.13 8.46
N GLU A 117 -14.95 -2.19 7.89
CA GLU A 117 -15.08 -3.55 8.39
C GLU A 117 -14.17 -3.88 9.59
N LEU A 118 -13.19 -3.03 9.93
CA LEU A 118 -12.40 -3.16 11.16
C LEU A 118 -13.21 -2.60 12.33
N ASN A 119 -14.04 -3.41 12.94
CA ASN A 119 -15.01 -3.00 13.96
C ASN A 119 -14.64 -3.45 15.38
N ASN A 120 -13.59 -4.26 15.53
CA ASN A 120 -13.03 -4.61 16.84
C ASN A 120 -11.80 -3.77 17.10
N SER A 121 -11.62 -3.31 18.35
CA SER A 121 -10.42 -2.55 18.69
C SER A 121 -9.96 -2.80 20.13
N LYS A 122 -8.66 -2.68 20.33
CA LYS A 122 -7.96 -2.74 21.61
C LYS A 122 -7.03 -1.54 21.73
N THR A 123 -7.00 -0.90 22.89
CA THR A 123 -6.09 0.19 23.23
C THR A 123 -5.11 -0.28 24.30
N GLY A 124 -3.84 0.07 24.15
CA GLY A 124 -2.77 -0.09 25.14
C GLY A 124 -2.08 1.24 25.40
N GLU A 125 -1.03 1.22 26.20
CA GLU A 125 -0.15 2.37 26.38
C GLU A 125 0.61 2.65 25.07
N ASP A 126 0.45 3.87 24.53
CA ASP A 126 1.03 4.26 23.22
C ASP A 126 0.76 3.25 22.09
N PHE A 127 -0.34 2.51 22.18
CA PHE A 127 -0.70 1.43 21.27
C PHE A 127 -2.19 1.36 20.98
N PHE A 128 -2.51 1.14 19.70
CA PHE A 128 -3.88 0.89 19.23
C PHE A 128 -3.90 -0.26 18.23
N TRP A 129 -4.90 -1.12 18.31
CA TRP A 129 -5.12 -2.23 17.38
C TRP A 129 -6.58 -2.30 16.98
N ALA A 130 -6.87 -2.39 15.68
CA ALA A 130 -8.19 -2.66 15.11
C ALA A 130 -8.14 -3.88 14.20
N SER A 131 -9.23 -4.66 14.17
CA SER A 131 -9.32 -5.90 13.38
C SER A 131 -10.72 -6.21 12.89
N THR A 132 -10.80 -7.07 11.85
CA THR A 132 -12.07 -7.67 11.41
C THR A 132 -12.51 -8.83 12.28
N ASN A 133 -11.56 -9.53 12.93
CA ASN A 133 -11.79 -10.70 13.79
C ASN A 133 -12.67 -11.79 13.14
N THR A 134 -12.37 -12.15 11.89
CA THR A 134 -13.15 -13.14 11.11
C THR A 134 -12.60 -14.55 11.21
N GLY A 135 -11.40 -14.73 11.74
CA GLY A 135 -10.72 -16.04 11.93
C GLY A 135 -10.21 -16.71 10.64
N SER A 136 -10.64 -16.30 9.46
CA SER A 136 -10.27 -16.94 8.19
C SER A 136 -9.67 -16.00 7.13
N ALA A 137 -9.83 -14.69 7.30
CA ALA A 137 -9.29 -13.64 6.44
C ALA A 137 -9.18 -12.35 7.25
N ASP A 138 -8.46 -12.42 8.37
CA ASP A 138 -8.35 -11.30 9.28
C ASP A 138 -7.47 -10.22 8.71
N ARG A 139 -8.01 -9.01 8.71
CA ARG A 139 -7.32 -7.76 8.39
C ARG A 139 -7.13 -7.00 9.68
N ASN A 140 -5.93 -6.53 9.88
CA ASN A 140 -5.52 -5.88 11.11
C ASN A 140 -4.81 -4.58 10.80
N PHE A 141 -5.08 -3.58 11.62
CA PHE A 141 -4.38 -2.32 11.67
C PHE A 141 -3.85 -2.11 13.08
N VAL A 142 -2.59 -1.73 13.20
CA VAL A 142 -2.01 -1.29 14.47
C VAL A 142 -1.33 0.07 14.30
N MET A 143 -1.34 0.85 15.36
CA MET A 143 -0.62 2.11 15.45
C MET A 143 0.02 2.23 16.82
N TYR A 144 1.26 2.67 16.86
CA TYR A 144 1.98 2.87 18.11
C TYR A 144 2.98 4.02 18.00
N SER A 145 3.30 4.59 19.16
CA SER A 145 4.26 5.69 19.24
C SER A 145 5.35 5.41 20.27
N TYR A 146 6.46 6.11 20.13
CA TYR A 146 7.56 6.10 21.08
C TYR A 146 8.44 7.36 20.88
N PRO A 147 9.18 7.80 21.90
CA PRO A 147 10.03 8.98 21.79
C PRO A 147 11.05 8.85 20.65
N TYR A 148 11.23 9.92 19.87
CA TYR A 148 12.32 10.02 18.91
C TYR A 148 13.62 10.32 19.66
N ILE A 149 14.68 9.58 19.36
CA ILE A 149 16.02 9.77 19.96
C ILE A 149 16.98 10.30 18.90
N ASP A 150 17.16 9.56 17.82
CA ASP A 150 18.09 9.90 16.74
C ASP A 150 17.73 9.18 15.43
N LYS A 151 18.53 9.39 14.38
CA LYS A 151 18.32 8.82 13.05
C LYS A 151 18.43 7.28 12.98
N ASP A 152 19.08 6.63 13.95
CA ASP A 152 19.24 5.18 13.98
C ASP A 152 17.90 4.47 14.22
N THR A 153 16.90 5.22 14.70
CA THR A 153 15.49 4.81 14.76
C THR A 153 14.94 4.34 13.39
N PHE A 154 15.47 4.86 12.29
CA PHE A 154 15.06 4.51 10.93
C PHE A 154 15.94 3.41 10.29
N THR A 155 16.53 2.53 11.09
CA THR A 155 17.23 1.34 10.62
C THR A 155 16.34 0.09 10.70
N LYS A 156 16.62 -0.91 9.87
CA LYS A 156 15.90 -2.18 9.90
C LYS A 156 16.02 -2.87 11.26
N GLU A 157 17.21 -2.88 11.84
CA GLU A 157 17.50 -3.52 13.11
C GLU A 157 16.70 -2.90 14.24
N TYR A 158 16.64 -1.57 14.30
CA TYR A 158 15.85 -0.85 15.30
C TYR A 158 14.36 -1.12 15.10
N PHE A 159 13.86 -1.04 13.87
CA PHE A 159 12.46 -1.32 13.55
C PHE A 159 12.04 -2.71 14.01
N VAL A 160 12.79 -3.76 13.64
CA VAL A 160 12.46 -5.14 14.01
C VAL A 160 12.43 -5.30 15.52
N HIS A 161 13.45 -4.79 16.22
CA HIS A 161 13.53 -4.87 17.69
C HIS A 161 12.36 -4.13 18.36
N LYS A 162 12.05 -2.90 17.92
CA LYS A 162 10.96 -2.10 18.47
C LYS A 162 9.61 -2.76 18.20
N ARG A 163 9.36 -3.18 16.95
CA ARG A 163 8.13 -3.87 16.55
C ARG A 163 7.91 -5.12 17.40
N ASP A 164 8.91 -5.98 17.52
CA ASP A 164 8.79 -7.22 18.30
C ASP A 164 8.50 -6.95 19.77
N SER A 165 9.11 -5.92 20.36
CA SER A 165 8.83 -5.50 21.74
C SER A 165 7.38 -5.05 21.90
N VAL A 166 6.88 -4.17 21.00
CA VAL A 166 5.51 -3.65 21.04
C VAL A 166 4.49 -4.77 20.82
N MET A 167 4.71 -5.61 19.80
CA MET A 167 3.78 -6.69 19.48
C MET A 167 3.74 -7.76 20.57
N LYS A 168 4.87 -8.10 21.18
CA LYS A 168 4.92 -9.02 22.31
C LYS A 168 4.11 -8.54 23.52
N ALA A 169 4.16 -7.23 23.78
CA ALA A 169 3.42 -6.65 24.90
C ALA A 169 1.90 -6.57 24.63
N ASN A 170 1.51 -6.30 23.38
CA ASN A 170 0.12 -5.93 23.05
C ASN A 170 -0.66 -7.01 22.29
N ILE A 171 0.03 -7.92 21.56
CA ILE A 171 -0.60 -9.02 20.81
C ILE A 171 -0.02 -10.37 21.29
N PRO A 172 -0.34 -10.76 22.55
CA PRO A 172 0.05 -12.08 23.06
C PRO A 172 -0.74 -13.17 22.36
N GLY A 173 -0.16 -14.36 22.30
CA GLY A 173 -0.87 -15.55 21.84
C GLY A 173 -1.79 -16.14 22.92
N TYR A 174 -2.34 -17.31 22.61
CA TYR A 174 -3.33 -18.00 23.47
C TYR A 174 -2.76 -18.61 24.75
N LYS A 175 -1.45 -18.67 24.89
CA LYS A 175 -0.77 -19.14 26.12
C LYS A 175 0.53 -18.36 26.36
N GLU A 176 1.04 -18.49 27.57
CA GLU A 176 2.31 -17.87 27.96
C GLU A 176 3.47 -18.28 27.04
N GLY A 177 4.31 -17.31 26.68
CA GLY A 177 5.43 -17.50 25.77
C GLY A 177 5.08 -17.48 24.27
N VAL A 178 3.79 -17.45 23.91
CA VAL A 178 3.32 -17.26 22.52
C VAL A 178 3.03 -15.79 22.27
N TYR A 179 3.66 -15.20 21.25
CA TYR A 179 3.51 -13.78 20.89
C TYR A 179 3.89 -13.53 19.44
N MET A 180 3.39 -12.43 18.89
CA MET A 180 3.74 -12.00 17.53
C MET A 180 5.19 -11.51 17.46
N SER A 181 5.91 -11.92 16.43
CA SER A 181 7.27 -11.49 16.10
C SER A 181 7.45 -11.27 14.61
N THR A 182 8.56 -10.64 14.23
CA THR A 182 8.94 -10.35 12.85
C THR A 182 9.86 -11.46 12.31
N ASP A 183 9.65 -11.90 11.07
CA ASP A 183 10.65 -12.64 10.33
C ASP A 183 11.66 -11.67 9.74
N SER A 184 12.77 -11.43 10.44
CA SER A 184 13.78 -10.44 10.06
C SER A 184 14.48 -10.75 8.74
N LEU A 185 14.59 -12.03 8.34
CA LEU A 185 15.19 -12.43 7.07
C LEU A 185 14.31 -12.09 5.87
N LEU A 186 13.00 -12.12 6.07
CA LEU A 186 11.99 -11.84 5.05
C LEU A 186 11.37 -10.44 5.20
N THR A 187 12.04 -9.56 5.91
CA THR A 187 11.64 -8.15 6.08
C THR A 187 12.60 -7.26 5.31
N ASP A 188 12.04 -6.39 4.48
CA ASP A 188 12.74 -5.34 3.75
C ASP A 188 12.32 -3.96 4.26
N VAL A 189 13.24 -2.99 4.22
CA VAL A 189 13.03 -1.61 4.67
C VAL A 189 13.54 -0.66 3.59
N ARG A 190 12.72 0.32 3.23
CA ARG A 190 13.09 1.31 2.23
C ARG A 190 12.52 2.70 2.55
N PRO A 191 13.20 3.78 2.11
CA PRO A 191 12.62 5.10 2.16
C PRO A 191 11.54 5.26 1.09
N ILE A 192 10.42 5.86 1.47
CA ILE A 192 9.39 6.34 0.55
C ILE A 192 9.01 7.77 0.90
N ASN A 193 8.29 8.44 0.02
CA ASN A 193 7.71 9.75 0.27
C ASN A 193 6.20 9.62 0.46
N VAL A 194 5.69 10.10 1.58
CA VAL A 194 4.25 10.21 1.87
C VAL A 194 3.96 11.63 2.31
N HIS A 195 3.03 12.32 1.67
CA HIS A 195 2.68 13.72 1.91
C HIS A 195 3.87 14.69 1.84
N ASN A 196 4.80 14.43 0.90
CA ASN A 196 6.05 15.16 0.73
C ASN A 196 7.03 15.06 1.93
N ASP A 197 6.85 14.10 2.79
CA ASP A 197 7.71 13.85 3.94
C ASP A 197 8.34 12.45 3.91
N TYR A 198 9.50 12.31 4.57
CA TYR A 198 10.20 11.04 4.69
C TYR A 198 9.36 10.03 5.46
N THR A 199 9.25 8.84 4.91
CA THR A 199 8.62 7.70 5.54
C THR A 199 9.49 6.48 5.36
N MET A 200 9.78 5.77 6.42
CA MET A 200 10.39 4.44 6.34
C MET A 200 9.27 3.41 6.16
N GLU A 201 9.21 2.79 4.99
CA GLU A 201 8.34 1.65 4.76
C GLU A 201 9.08 0.36 5.13
N ALA A 202 8.43 -0.50 5.92
CA ALA A 202 8.88 -1.86 6.14
C ALA A 202 7.84 -2.84 5.60
N ARG A 203 8.29 -3.86 4.86
CA ARG A 203 7.47 -4.96 4.33
C ARG A 203 8.07 -6.29 4.71
N GLY A 204 7.25 -7.20 5.18
CA GLY A 204 7.77 -8.50 5.58
C GLY A 204 6.70 -9.48 5.99
N LEU A 205 7.16 -10.48 6.73
CA LEU A 205 6.28 -11.48 7.32
C LEU A 205 6.31 -11.37 8.85
N TRP A 206 5.13 -11.43 9.44
CA TRP A 206 4.97 -11.68 10.86
C TRP A 206 4.72 -13.16 11.11
N ARG A 207 5.05 -13.64 12.29
CA ARG A 207 4.75 -15.00 12.77
C ARG A 207 4.46 -14.98 14.26
N MET A 208 3.67 -15.93 14.72
CA MET A 208 3.53 -16.18 16.15
C MET A 208 4.67 -17.11 16.58
N LYS A 209 5.51 -16.64 17.52
CA LYS A 209 6.48 -17.50 18.18
C LYS A 209 5.73 -18.55 19.00
N GLY A 210 6.01 -19.84 18.75
CA GLY A 210 5.32 -20.94 19.42
C GLY A 210 3.98 -21.35 18.84
N ASP A 211 3.64 -20.85 17.64
CA ASP A 211 2.46 -21.23 16.85
C ASP A 211 2.78 -21.16 15.35
N PHE A 212 1.89 -21.74 14.52
CA PHE A 212 2.01 -21.75 13.05
C PHE A 212 1.40 -20.53 12.37
N MET A 213 0.76 -19.62 13.10
CA MET A 213 0.18 -18.41 12.54
C MET A 213 1.24 -17.46 12.02
N GLY A 214 0.96 -16.89 10.84
CA GLY A 214 1.82 -15.90 10.21
C GLY A 214 1.18 -15.30 8.97
N GLY A 215 1.77 -14.23 8.46
CA GLY A 215 1.28 -13.56 7.26
C GLY A 215 2.10 -12.33 6.89
N PRO A 216 1.70 -11.61 5.83
CA PRO A 216 2.37 -10.38 5.42
C PRO A 216 1.99 -9.21 6.33
N PHE A 217 2.92 -8.26 6.45
CA PHE A 217 2.69 -6.94 7.01
C PHE A 217 3.30 -5.85 6.13
N VAL A 218 2.76 -4.64 6.24
CA VAL A 218 3.33 -3.40 5.71
C VAL A 218 3.23 -2.35 6.81
N SER A 219 4.31 -1.61 7.02
CA SER A 219 4.43 -0.61 8.07
C SER A 219 5.01 0.70 7.53
N HIS A 220 4.45 1.82 7.94
CA HIS A 220 4.98 3.16 7.71
C HIS A 220 5.42 3.76 9.05
N THR A 221 6.70 4.08 9.16
CA THR A 221 7.30 4.73 10.34
C THR A 221 7.69 6.15 9.99
N ARG A 222 7.19 7.13 10.74
CA ARG A 222 7.31 8.56 10.47
C ARG A 222 7.65 9.35 11.74
N LEU A 223 8.30 10.50 11.58
CA LEU A 223 8.60 11.43 12.66
C LEU A 223 7.46 12.45 12.82
N ASP A 224 6.77 12.41 13.96
CA ASP A 224 5.92 13.49 14.41
C ASP A 224 6.83 14.58 15.03
N GLN A 225 7.15 15.57 14.21
CA GLN A 225 8.07 16.65 14.57
C GLN A 225 7.48 17.56 15.66
N LYS A 226 6.16 17.74 15.67
CA LYS A 226 5.45 18.57 16.66
C LYS A 226 5.62 18.01 18.08
N ASN A 227 5.50 16.70 18.22
CA ASN A 227 5.55 16.04 19.53
C ASN A 227 6.86 15.29 19.79
N GLN A 228 7.87 15.40 18.90
CA GLN A 228 9.20 14.78 19.02
C GLN A 228 9.13 13.26 19.29
N ARG A 229 8.26 12.58 18.57
CA ARG A 229 8.05 11.14 18.69
C ARG A 229 7.97 10.45 17.32
N ILE A 230 8.17 9.17 17.33
CA ILE A 230 7.91 8.31 16.17
C ILE A 230 6.47 7.82 16.22
N ILE A 231 5.81 7.86 15.09
CA ILE A 231 4.53 7.19 14.82
C ILE A 231 4.79 6.06 13.84
N THR A 232 4.37 4.86 14.21
CA THR A 232 4.35 3.71 13.31
C THR A 232 2.93 3.23 13.12
N ALA A 233 2.44 3.29 11.88
CA ALA A 233 1.19 2.70 11.46
C ALA A 233 1.48 1.44 10.63
N GLU A 234 0.81 0.34 10.92
CA GLU A 234 1.06 -0.95 10.29
C GLU A 234 -0.24 -1.66 9.97
N ILE A 235 -0.25 -2.35 8.84
CA ILE A 235 -1.28 -3.36 8.54
C ILE A 235 -0.66 -4.75 8.51
N PHE A 236 -1.42 -5.74 8.97
CA PHE A 236 -1.05 -7.14 8.79
C PHE A 236 -2.28 -8.00 8.50
N VAL A 237 -2.05 -9.10 7.79
CA VAL A 237 -3.12 -9.99 7.33
C VAL A 237 -2.85 -11.41 7.79
N TYR A 238 -3.90 -12.07 8.32
CA TYR A 238 -3.94 -13.50 8.54
C TYR A 238 -5.02 -14.11 7.62
N SER A 239 -4.60 -14.94 6.68
CA SER A 239 -5.52 -15.59 5.73
C SER A 239 -4.88 -16.90 5.25
N PRO A 240 -4.95 -17.97 6.05
CA PRO A 240 -4.37 -19.25 5.69
C PRO A 240 -4.99 -19.79 4.39
N ASP A 241 -4.16 -20.42 3.57
CA ASP A 241 -4.54 -21.11 2.32
C ASP A 241 -5.21 -20.23 1.24
N LYS A 242 -5.17 -18.89 1.40
CA LYS A 242 -5.74 -17.95 0.44
C LYS A 242 -4.72 -16.93 -0.01
N MET A 243 -4.93 -16.37 -1.21
CA MET A 243 -4.15 -15.24 -1.72
C MET A 243 -4.42 -13.98 -0.88
N LYS A 244 -3.34 -13.29 -0.48
CA LYS A 244 -3.37 -12.16 0.45
C LYS A 244 -3.16 -10.80 -0.22
N ARG A 245 -2.67 -10.79 -1.46
CA ARG A 245 -2.33 -9.58 -2.20
C ARG A 245 -3.42 -8.50 -2.16
N ASN A 246 -4.67 -8.89 -2.45
CA ASN A 246 -5.77 -7.93 -2.50
C ASN A 246 -6.13 -7.40 -1.11
N LEU A 247 -6.06 -8.25 -0.07
CA LEU A 247 -6.29 -7.85 1.31
C LEU A 247 -5.21 -6.87 1.78
N VAL A 248 -3.94 -7.18 1.47
CA VAL A 248 -2.81 -6.28 1.79
C VAL A 248 -2.99 -4.93 1.11
N ARG A 249 -3.25 -4.89 -0.21
CA ARG A 249 -3.44 -3.63 -0.94
C ARG A 249 -4.59 -2.77 -0.42
N GLN A 250 -5.70 -3.41 -0.07
CA GLN A 250 -6.85 -2.72 0.51
C GLN A 250 -6.47 -2.05 1.84
N MET A 251 -5.78 -2.78 2.70
CA MET A 251 -5.37 -2.29 4.01
C MET A 251 -4.24 -1.27 3.94
N GLU A 252 -3.27 -1.51 3.07
CA GLU A 252 -2.11 -0.65 2.88
C GLU A 252 -2.50 0.78 2.47
N ALA A 253 -3.59 0.96 1.74
CA ALA A 253 -4.08 2.28 1.36
C ALA A 253 -4.34 3.18 2.57
N SER A 254 -4.73 2.63 3.71
CA SER A 254 -4.90 3.38 4.96
C SER A 254 -3.61 4.06 5.41
N LEU A 255 -2.45 3.42 5.23
CA LEU A 255 -1.17 3.96 5.66
C LEU A 255 -0.81 5.27 4.92
N TYR A 256 -1.24 5.39 3.67
CA TYR A 256 -1.06 6.61 2.87
C TYR A 256 -2.03 7.73 3.23
N THR A 257 -3.07 7.44 4.00
CA THR A 257 -4.01 8.46 4.48
C THR A 257 -3.61 9.04 5.84
N LEU A 258 -2.59 8.45 6.50
CA LEU A 258 -2.11 8.94 7.79
C LEU A 258 -1.59 10.36 7.66
N LYS A 259 -2.17 11.28 8.41
CA LYS A 259 -1.75 12.67 8.58
C LYS A 259 -1.23 12.88 9.98
N LEU A 260 -0.01 13.36 10.06
CA LEU A 260 0.61 13.79 11.30
C LEU A 260 0.18 15.23 11.65
N PRO A 261 0.31 15.66 12.91
CA PRO A 261 -0.16 16.98 13.38
C PRO A 261 0.40 18.20 12.61
N GLN A 262 1.53 18.05 11.94
CA GLN A 262 2.16 19.09 11.14
C GLN A 262 1.72 19.12 9.67
N GLU A 263 0.89 18.20 9.20
CA GLU A 263 0.61 17.99 7.77
C GLU A 263 -0.73 18.58 7.32
N GLY A 264 -0.76 19.10 6.09
CA GLY A 264 -1.97 19.54 5.40
C GLY A 264 -2.71 18.42 4.66
N GLN A 265 -3.78 18.80 3.93
CA GLN A 265 -4.66 17.84 3.24
C GLN A 265 -4.14 17.41 1.86
N GLN A 266 -3.28 16.41 1.76
CA GLN A 266 -2.93 15.77 0.49
C GLN A 266 -2.91 14.25 0.64
N SER A 267 -3.79 13.53 -0.08
CA SER A 267 -3.96 12.07 0.11
C SER A 267 -3.66 11.20 -1.12
N GLN A 268 -3.43 11.76 -2.31
CA GLN A 268 -3.17 10.95 -3.51
C GLN A 268 -1.68 10.78 -3.80
N ILE A 269 -1.32 9.56 -4.24
CA ILE A 269 0.05 9.18 -4.59
C ILE A 269 0.33 9.56 -6.05
N PRO A 270 1.42 10.31 -6.36
CA PRO A 270 1.78 10.60 -7.73
C PRO A 270 2.03 9.33 -8.57
N LEU A 271 1.48 9.27 -9.78
CA LEU A 271 1.56 8.08 -10.64
C LEU A 271 2.94 7.86 -11.26
N GLY A 272 3.76 8.91 -11.34
CA GLY A 272 5.12 8.83 -11.88
C GLY A 272 5.23 8.75 -13.41
N VAL A 273 4.11 8.97 -14.11
CA VAL A 273 4.01 8.99 -15.58
C VAL A 273 3.23 10.25 -16.01
N THR A 274 3.56 10.83 -17.16
CA THR A 274 2.88 12.02 -17.68
C THR A 274 1.49 11.68 -18.20
N ARG A 275 0.47 12.46 -17.80
CA ARG A 275 -0.89 12.34 -18.31
C ARG A 275 -0.94 12.76 -19.77
N GLU A 276 -1.70 12.05 -20.59
CA GLU A 276 -2.03 12.48 -21.95
C GLU A 276 -2.91 13.73 -21.90
N ALA A 277 -2.64 14.73 -22.75
CA ALA A 277 -3.47 15.91 -22.84
C ALA A 277 -4.91 15.49 -23.25
N GLU A 278 -5.90 16.03 -22.59
CA GLU A 278 -7.31 15.81 -23.00
C GLU A 278 -7.48 16.29 -24.43
N PRO A 279 -8.18 15.53 -25.29
CA PRO A 279 -8.52 16.03 -26.61
C PRO A 279 -9.34 17.30 -26.45
N THR A 280 -8.82 18.42 -26.94
CA THR A 280 -9.60 19.66 -27.03
C THR A 280 -10.77 19.37 -27.96
N ASN A 281 -11.97 19.27 -27.41
CA ASN A 281 -13.19 19.26 -28.17
C ASN A 281 -13.25 20.58 -28.99
N LYS A 282 -12.92 20.49 -30.27
CA LYS A 282 -13.26 21.49 -31.27
C LYS A 282 -14.44 20.98 -32.08
#